data_9d39824cffc3becabb2bd4144c9b24d0
#
_entry.id   9d39824cffc3becabb2bd4144c9b24d0
#
_cell.length_a   1.000
_cell.length_b   1.000
_cell.length_c   1.000
_cell.angle_alpha   90.00
_cell.angle_beta   90.00
_cell.angle_gamma   90.00
#
_symmetry.space_group_name_H-M   'P 1'
#
loop_
_entity.id
_entity.type
_entity.pdbx_description
1 polymer ?
#
loop_
_entity_poly.entity_id
_entity_poly.type
_entity_poly.pdbx_seq_one_letter_code
_entity_poly.pdbx_strand_id
1 'polypeptide(L)'
;SKNSPKEEEIQKETPIEESSPQEPKQQDIEKPIDKPSKKESKKVKILDKQFEEYEEELEMLLLENNVAIEVVEKIIKELKSKLLEKEFSKKDIEEEINKTLKEIINEILIEPFNLIEEVKEHKEKPYVILFCGVNGSGKTTTVAKFANALKKKGISCVMGAADTFRAAAVEQLKKHGENLDIKVISQDYGSDPAAVAFDTVKYAEKNKLDCAIIDTAGRMHTAKNLLKEMEKIKSVAKPSITIFTGESI
;
A
#
# COMPACT_ATOMS: atom_id res chain seq x y z
N SER A 1 -13.28 -59.38 -6.10
CA SER A 1 -13.06 -59.52 -4.67
C SER A 1 -13.31 -58.15 -4.05
N LYS A 2 -14.51 -57.86 -3.56
CA LYS A 2 -15.05 -57.96 -2.21
C LYS A 2 -14.15 -57.17 -1.20
N ASN A 3 -14.56 -56.09 -0.58
CA ASN A 3 -15.61 -55.96 0.40
C ASN A 3 -16.03 -54.51 0.62
N SER A 4 -17.31 -54.35 0.82
CA SER A 4 -18.07 -53.19 1.23
C SER A 4 -18.20 -53.11 2.80
N PRO A 5 -18.98 -52.20 3.37
CA PRO A 5 -18.67 -51.32 4.47
C PRO A 5 -19.31 -51.78 5.80
N LYS A 6 -18.97 -51.11 6.87
CA LYS A 6 -19.73 -51.18 8.14
C LYS A 6 -20.23 -49.80 8.54
N GLU A 7 -21.54 -49.72 8.61
CA GLU A 7 -22.38 -48.77 9.34
C GLU A 7 -22.29 -49.08 10.86
N GLU A 8 -22.23 -48.06 11.71
CA GLU A 8 -22.63 -48.08 13.12
C GLU A 8 -23.34 -46.75 13.40
N GLU A 9 -24.52 -46.83 13.55
CA GLU A 9 -25.62 -46.81 14.54
C GLU A 9 -25.68 -45.54 15.40
N ILE A 10 -26.81 -44.89 15.18
CA ILE A 10 -27.40 -43.78 15.89
C ILE A 10 -27.95 -44.28 17.24
N GLN A 11 -27.63 -43.62 18.34
CA GLN A 11 -28.43 -43.72 19.57
C GLN A 11 -29.07 -42.37 19.89
N LYS A 12 -30.39 -42.41 19.87
CA LYS A 12 -31.31 -41.40 20.38
C LYS A 12 -31.37 -41.54 21.90
N GLU A 13 -31.32 -40.45 22.64
CA GLU A 13 -31.93 -40.37 23.95
C GLU A 13 -32.83 -39.15 24.09
N THR A 14 -33.99 -39.44 24.70
CA THR A 14 -35.19 -38.66 24.88
C THR A 14 -35.16 -37.81 26.18
N PRO A 15 -36.13 -36.88 26.36
CA PRO A 15 -36.03 -35.72 27.23
C PRO A 15 -36.55 -36.02 28.66
N ILE A 16 -36.09 -35.25 29.63
CA ILE A 16 -36.60 -35.28 31.01
C ILE A 16 -37.26 -33.95 31.35
N GLU A 17 -38.43 -34.11 31.96
CA GLU A 17 -39.48 -33.19 32.31
C GLU A 17 -39.12 -32.12 33.35
N GLU A 18 -39.95 -31.13 33.34
CA GLU A 18 -40.13 -30.03 34.30
C GLU A 18 -40.24 -30.42 35.77
N SER A 19 -39.73 -29.62 36.65
CA SER A 19 -40.32 -29.37 37.96
C SER A 19 -39.93 -27.99 38.46
N SER A 20 -40.93 -27.12 38.57
CA SER A 20 -40.91 -25.92 39.38
C SER A 20 -41.03 -26.26 40.87
N PRO A 21 -40.43 -25.50 41.76
CA PRO A 21 -41.15 -25.08 42.96
C PRO A 21 -40.95 -23.61 43.36
N GLN A 22 -42.10 -22.97 43.57
CA GLN A 22 -42.55 -22.14 44.68
C GLN A 22 -41.62 -21.07 45.27
N GLU A 23 -42.09 -19.84 45.20
CA GLU A 23 -41.71 -18.67 46.00
C GLU A 23 -41.81 -18.90 47.51
N PRO A 24 -41.03 -18.13 48.30
CA PRO A 24 -41.52 -17.56 49.50
C PRO A 24 -41.19 -16.06 49.63
N LYS A 25 -42.25 -15.32 49.87
CA LYS A 25 -42.54 -14.12 50.63
C LYS A 25 -41.39 -13.18 51.02
N GLN A 26 -41.66 -11.92 50.66
CA GLN A 26 -41.10 -10.65 51.08
C GLN A 26 -40.81 -10.53 52.56
N GLN A 27 -39.66 -9.96 52.88
CA GLN A 27 -39.49 -9.11 54.07
C GLN A 27 -38.61 -7.90 53.66
N ASP A 28 -39.18 -6.75 53.78
CA ASP A 28 -38.56 -5.42 53.61
C ASP A 28 -37.47 -5.20 54.66
N ILE A 29 -36.26 -4.90 54.20
CA ILE A 29 -35.30 -4.11 54.96
C ILE A 29 -34.62 -3.14 53.98
N GLU A 30 -35.07 -1.89 53.99
CA GLU A 30 -34.39 -0.77 53.40
C GLU A 30 -33.03 -0.55 54.07
N LYS A 31 -31.93 -0.69 53.27
CA LYS A 31 -30.64 -0.03 53.56
C LYS A 31 -30.23 0.77 52.34
N PRO A 32 -29.70 1.98 52.54
CA PRO A 32 -29.39 2.88 51.45
C PRO A 32 -28.26 2.29 50.59
N ILE A 33 -28.55 2.19 49.30
CA ILE A 33 -27.56 1.81 48.28
C ILE A 33 -26.61 2.98 48.07
N ASP A 34 -25.41 2.87 48.59
CA ASP A 34 -24.30 3.75 48.26
C ASP A 34 -24.10 3.71 46.75
N LYS A 35 -24.26 4.88 46.12
CA LYS A 35 -23.91 5.08 44.72
C LYS A 35 -22.41 4.79 44.55
N PRO A 36 -21.99 3.98 43.55
CA PRO A 36 -20.59 3.81 43.31
C PRO A 36 -19.98 5.17 42.93
N SER A 37 -19.10 5.65 43.78
CA SER A 37 -18.30 6.83 43.51
C SER A 37 -17.56 6.60 42.20
N LYS A 38 -17.82 7.45 41.20
CA LYS A 38 -16.97 7.55 40.03
C LYS A 38 -15.54 7.84 40.52
N LYS A 39 -14.66 6.82 40.47
CA LYS A 39 -13.24 7.05 40.64
C LYS A 39 -12.82 7.93 39.48
N GLU A 40 -12.59 9.20 39.75
CA GLU A 40 -11.96 10.13 38.84
C GLU A 40 -10.60 9.49 38.44
N SER A 41 -10.47 9.13 37.18
CA SER A 41 -9.20 8.69 36.64
C SER A 41 -8.22 9.86 36.74
N LYS A 42 -7.15 9.71 37.52
CA LYS A 42 -6.10 10.73 37.66
C LYS A 42 -5.54 10.97 36.26
N LYS A 43 -5.76 12.18 35.77
CA LYS A 43 -5.15 12.66 34.53
C LYS A 43 -3.66 12.81 34.75
N VAL A 44 -2.86 12.29 33.83
CA VAL A 44 -1.40 12.33 33.85
C VAL A 44 -0.93 13.00 32.56
N LYS A 45 0.01 13.94 32.69
CA LYS A 45 0.77 14.43 31.53
C LYS A 45 1.94 13.48 31.28
N ILE A 46 2.22 13.21 30.04
CA ILE A 46 3.45 12.49 29.66
C ILE A 46 4.61 13.42 29.99
N LEU A 47 5.52 12.96 30.86
CA LEU A 47 6.72 13.71 31.20
C LEU A 47 7.72 13.57 30.03
N ASP A 48 8.45 14.64 29.72
CA ASP A 48 9.47 14.65 28.65
C ASP A 48 10.39 13.41 28.72
N LYS A 49 10.79 13.00 29.93
CA LYS A 49 11.68 11.85 30.15
C LYS A 49 11.06 10.49 29.78
N GLN A 50 9.75 10.33 29.90
CA GLN A 50 9.05 9.10 29.49
C GLN A 50 8.83 9.07 27.98
N PHE A 51 8.77 10.25 27.36
CA PHE A 51 8.67 10.39 25.93
C PHE A 51 10.00 10.10 25.24
N GLU A 52 11.14 10.49 25.85
CA GLU A 52 12.48 10.24 25.31
C GLU A 52 12.77 8.73 25.11
N GLU A 53 12.39 7.88 26.09
CA GLU A 53 12.53 6.43 25.94
C GLU A 53 11.65 5.88 24.78
N TYR A 54 10.46 6.41 24.63
CA TYR A 54 9.53 6.02 23.55
C TYR A 54 9.96 6.55 22.18
N GLU A 55 10.57 7.74 22.14
CA GLU A 55 11.13 8.39 20.97
C GLU A 55 12.23 7.53 20.35
N GLU A 56 13.19 7.05 21.17
CA GLU A 56 14.29 6.20 20.70
C GLU A 56 13.79 4.86 20.13
N GLU A 57 12.82 4.20 20.80
CA GLU A 57 12.25 2.95 20.32
C GLU A 57 11.46 3.13 19.00
N LEU A 58 10.68 4.21 18.90
CA LEU A 58 9.90 4.52 17.71
C LEU A 58 10.80 4.88 16.53
N GLU A 59 11.84 5.69 16.77
CA GLU A 59 12.84 6.05 15.76
C GLU A 59 13.48 4.79 15.18
N MET A 60 13.96 3.90 16.04
CA MET A 60 14.58 2.65 15.65
C MET A 60 13.63 1.78 14.85
N LEU A 61 12.39 1.63 15.31
CA LEU A 61 11.35 0.85 14.62
C LEU A 61 11.05 1.41 13.22
N LEU A 62 10.93 2.72 13.07
CA LEU A 62 10.66 3.36 11.78
C LEU A 62 11.84 3.21 10.82
N LEU A 63 13.07 3.37 11.30
CA LEU A 63 14.29 3.19 10.50
C LEU A 63 14.48 1.72 10.06
N GLU A 64 14.22 0.75 10.93
CA GLU A 64 14.24 -0.67 10.60
C GLU A 64 13.21 -1.03 9.52
N ASN A 65 12.08 -0.32 9.48
CA ASN A 65 11.07 -0.46 8.44
C ASN A 65 11.33 0.43 7.21
N ASN A 66 12.56 0.87 7.00
CA ASN A 66 13.01 1.64 5.84
C ASN A 66 12.30 2.99 5.63
N VAL A 67 11.80 3.61 6.69
CA VAL A 67 11.29 4.98 6.64
C VAL A 67 12.46 5.95 6.50
N ALA A 68 12.37 6.92 5.59
CA ALA A 68 13.41 7.92 5.39
C ALA A 68 13.64 8.78 6.64
N ILE A 69 14.91 9.11 6.95
CA ILE A 69 15.29 9.82 8.18
C ILE A 69 14.50 11.12 8.35
N GLU A 70 14.35 11.91 7.29
CA GLU A 70 13.62 13.17 7.34
C GLU A 70 12.12 12.99 7.68
N VAL A 71 11.55 11.84 7.28
CA VAL A 71 10.16 11.48 7.61
C VAL A 71 10.06 11.03 9.06
N VAL A 72 11.02 10.24 9.55
CA VAL A 72 11.12 9.81 10.95
C VAL A 72 11.18 11.02 11.87
N GLU A 73 12.11 11.94 11.61
CA GLU A 73 12.27 13.19 12.39
C GLU A 73 10.96 14.00 12.42
N LYS A 74 10.28 14.09 11.28
CA LYS A 74 8.99 14.79 11.19
C LYS A 74 7.92 14.12 12.04
N ILE A 75 7.79 12.79 11.95
CA ILE A 75 6.79 12.02 12.72
C ILE A 75 7.03 12.22 14.22
N ILE A 76 8.27 12.06 14.68
CA ILE A 76 8.63 12.20 16.09
C ILE A 76 8.33 13.59 16.60
N LYS A 77 8.76 14.63 15.87
CA LYS A 77 8.53 16.01 16.23
C LYS A 77 7.05 16.36 16.36
N GLU A 78 6.23 15.90 15.41
CA GLU A 78 4.78 16.14 15.44
C GLU A 78 4.11 15.36 16.56
N LEU A 79 4.53 14.11 16.79
CA LEU A 79 4.02 13.27 17.87
C LEU A 79 4.31 13.92 19.23
N LYS A 80 5.55 14.38 19.46
CA LYS A 80 5.97 15.09 20.66
C LYS A 80 5.11 16.33 20.90
N SER A 81 4.93 17.16 19.88
CA SER A 81 4.11 18.37 19.96
C SER A 81 2.66 18.05 20.32
N LYS A 82 2.02 17.07 19.65
CA LYS A 82 0.61 16.72 19.87
C LYS A 82 0.35 16.02 21.21
N LEU A 83 1.35 15.30 21.77
CA LEU A 83 1.20 14.55 23.02
C LEU A 83 1.53 15.37 24.26
N LEU A 84 2.58 16.21 24.24
CA LEU A 84 2.98 17.00 25.42
C LEU A 84 1.95 18.07 25.80
N GLU A 85 1.09 18.49 24.88
CA GLU A 85 0.03 19.48 25.13
C GLU A 85 -1.23 18.89 25.81
N LYS A 86 -1.38 17.55 25.80
CA LYS A 86 -2.59 16.87 26.25
C LYS A 86 -2.43 16.20 27.62
N GLU A 87 -3.54 16.14 28.36
CA GLU A 87 -3.66 15.37 29.60
C GLU A 87 -4.38 14.04 29.31
N PHE A 88 -3.77 12.91 29.69
CA PHE A 88 -4.28 11.57 29.43
C PHE A 88 -4.69 10.84 30.72
N SER A 89 -5.62 9.90 30.62
CA SER A 89 -5.79 8.87 31.63
C SER A 89 -4.68 7.82 31.47
N LYS A 90 -4.10 7.34 32.57
CA LYS A 90 -3.05 6.30 32.54
C LYS A 90 -3.39 5.05 31.73
N LYS A 91 -4.68 4.78 31.53
CA LYS A 91 -5.15 3.59 30.78
C LYS A 91 -5.23 3.83 29.28
N ASP A 92 -5.29 5.10 28.86
CA ASP A 92 -5.60 5.46 27.48
C ASP A 92 -4.38 6.02 26.72
N ILE A 93 -3.21 6.10 27.39
CA ILE A 93 -1.99 6.68 26.82
C ILE A 93 -1.56 5.94 25.54
N GLU A 94 -1.48 4.61 25.59
CA GLU A 94 -1.06 3.79 24.45
C GLU A 94 -2.03 3.90 23.26
N GLU A 95 -3.33 3.91 23.55
CA GLU A 95 -4.37 4.08 22.51
C GLU A 95 -4.29 5.46 21.86
N GLU A 96 -4.06 6.52 22.66
CA GLU A 96 -3.95 7.87 22.14
C GLU A 96 -2.65 8.10 21.36
N ILE A 97 -1.52 7.49 21.78
CA ILE A 97 -0.26 7.50 21.00
C ILE A 97 -0.50 6.85 19.64
N ASN A 98 -1.09 5.66 19.61
CA ASN A 98 -1.37 4.94 18.36
C ASN A 98 -2.32 5.71 17.44
N LYS A 99 -3.33 6.36 18.02
CA LYS A 99 -4.27 7.20 17.28
C LYS A 99 -3.57 8.43 16.68
N THR A 100 -2.80 9.14 17.51
CA THR A 100 -2.05 10.34 17.08
C THR A 100 -1.02 9.99 16.00
N LEU A 101 -0.32 8.86 16.15
CA LEU A 101 0.62 8.37 15.14
C LEU A 101 -0.08 8.08 13.79
N LYS A 102 -1.24 7.43 13.81
CA LYS A 102 -2.05 7.21 12.61
C LYS A 102 -2.50 8.52 11.96
N GLU A 103 -2.90 9.50 12.76
CA GLU A 103 -3.28 10.83 12.25
C GLU A 103 -2.08 11.51 11.57
N ILE A 104 -0.90 11.49 12.18
CA ILE A 104 0.33 12.07 11.62
C ILE A 104 0.72 11.37 10.30
N ILE A 105 0.69 10.04 10.28
CA ILE A 105 0.99 9.28 9.06
C ILE A 105 0.00 9.65 7.95
N ASN A 106 -1.29 9.75 8.25
CA ASN A 106 -2.29 10.14 7.27
C ASN A 106 -2.10 11.59 6.77
N GLU A 107 -1.66 12.51 7.64
CA GLU A 107 -1.34 13.90 7.24
C GLU A 107 -0.10 14.00 6.33
N ILE A 108 0.85 13.05 6.47
CA ILE A 108 2.04 12.97 5.62
C ILE A 108 1.73 12.36 4.25
N LEU A 109 0.76 11.42 4.20
CA LEU A 109 0.35 10.79 2.95
C LEU A 109 -0.39 11.79 2.07
N ILE A 110 0.00 11.82 0.80
CA ILE A 110 -0.67 12.65 -0.21
C ILE A 110 -2.00 11.99 -0.59
N GLU A 111 -3.06 12.79 -0.70
CA GLU A 111 -4.35 12.32 -1.22
C GLU A 111 -4.17 11.63 -2.59
N PRO A 112 -4.69 10.41 -2.76
CA PRO A 112 -4.58 9.69 -4.01
C PRO A 112 -5.38 10.39 -5.11
N PHE A 113 -4.79 10.59 -6.27
CA PHE A 113 -5.48 11.11 -7.44
C PHE A 113 -5.85 9.99 -8.42
N ASN A 114 -6.83 10.23 -9.27
CA ASN A 114 -7.26 9.26 -10.27
C ASN A 114 -6.41 9.38 -11.54
N LEU A 115 -5.37 8.55 -11.64
CA LEU A 115 -4.45 8.55 -12.78
C LEU A 115 -5.15 8.29 -14.13
N ILE A 116 -6.23 7.51 -14.16
CA ILE A 116 -6.98 7.24 -15.40
C ILE A 116 -7.68 8.51 -15.88
N GLU A 117 -8.23 9.30 -14.98
CA GLU A 117 -8.84 10.59 -15.32
C GLU A 117 -7.79 11.60 -15.76
N GLU A 118 -6.64 11.65 -15.07
CA GLU A 118 -5.49 12.45 -15.50
C GLU A 118 -5.08 12.14 -16.94
N VAL A 119 -4.90 10.84 -17.27
CA VAL A 119 -4.58 10.42 -18.64
C VAL A 119 -5.65 10.87 -19.63
N LYS A 120 -6.93 10.75 -19.27
CA LYS A 120 -8.04 11.10 -20.14
C LYS A 120 -8.13 12.60 -20.43
N GLU A 121 -7.97 13.42 -19.39
CA GLU A 121 -8.16 14.87 -19.44
C GLU A 121 -6.92 15.64 -19.94
N HIS A 122 -5.77 14.97 -19.95
CA HIS A 122 -4.52 15.60 -20.39
C HIS A 122 -4.61 16.09 -21.83
N LYS A 123 -4.25 17.37 -22.04
CA LYS A 123 -4.40 18.03 -23.33
C LYS A 123 -3.33 17.61 -24.33
N GLU A 124 -2.10 17.42 -23.85
CA GLU A 124 -0.95 17.07 -24.68
C GLU A 124 -0.79 15.53 -24.74
N LYS A 125 -1.05 14.92 -25.87
CA LYS A 125 -0.94 13.47 -26.07
C LYS A 125 0.35 13.09 -26.79
N PRO A 126 0.95 11.94 -26.43
CA PRO A 126 0.52 10.98 -25.41
C PRO A 126 0.85 11.42 -23.98
N TYR A 127 0.02 11.04 -23.00
CA TYR A 127 0.42 11.08 -21.59
C TYR A 127 1.47 10.00 -21.32
N VAL A 128 2.66 10.40 -20.92
CA VAL A 128 3.78 9.47 -20.75
C VAL A 128 3.95 9.08 -19.30
N ILE A 129 3.88 7.78 -19.02
CA ILE A 129 4.04 7.20 -17.67
C ILE A 129 5.30 6.36 -17.63
N LEU A 130 6.19 6.69 -16.70
CA LEU A 130 7.42 5.94 -16.44
C LEU A 130 7.29 5.16 -15.14
N PHE A 131 7.39 3.82 -15.22
CA PHE A 131 7.39 2.97 -14.04
C PHE A 131 8.82 2.65 -13.60
N CYS A 132 9.11 2.88 -12.31
CA CYS A 132 10.39 2.54 -11.68
C CYS A 132 10.17 1.81 -10.36
N GLY A 133 11.23 1.24 -9.77
CA GLY A 133 11.17 0.51 -8.49
C GLY A 133 12.10 -0.70 -8.49
N VAL A 134 12.22 -1.36 -7.35
CA VAL A 134 13.12 -2.50 -7.16
C VAL A 134 12.69 -3.76 -7.94
N ASN A 135 13.61 -4.70 -8.13
CA ASN A 135 13.27 -6.01 -8.73
C ASN A 135 12.29 -6.75 -7.80
N GLY A 136 11.29 -7.40 -8.38
CA GLY A 136 10.26 -8.11 -7.61
C GLY A 136 9.06 -7.26 -7.18
N SER A 137 9.17 -5.93 -7.13
CA SER A 137 8.08 -5.04 -6.69
C SER A 137 6.81 -5.04 -7.55
N GLY A 138 6.77 -5.84 -8.62
CA GLY A 138 5.59 -6.00 -9.47
C GLY A 138 5.40 -4.93 -10.55
N LYS A 139 6.45 -4.18 -10.96
CA LYS A 139 6.39 -3.16 -12.02
C LYS A 139 5.69 -3.66 -13.28
N THR A 140 6.26 -4.66 -13.94
CA THR A 140 5.72 -5.24 -15.20
C THR A 140 4.25 -5.66 -15.06
N THR A 141 3.91 -6.29 -13.92
CA THR A 141 2.53 -6.68 -13.63
C THR A 141 1.62 -5.47 -13.45
N THR A 142 2.09 -4.43 -12.78
CA THR A 142 1.33 -3.19 -12.57
C THR A 142 1.13 -2.43 -13.87
N VAL A 143 2.17 -2.36 -14.72
CA VAL A 143 2.09 -1.81 -16.08
C VAL A 143 0.98 -2.51 -16.88
N ALA A 144 0.97 -3.84 -16.90
CA ALA A 144 -0.04 -4.62 -17.62
C ALA A 144 -1.46 -4.41 -17.05
N LYS A 145 -1.62 -4.39 -15.72
CA LYS A 145 -2.90 -4.10 -15.06
C LYS A 145 -3.41 -2.71 -15.38
N PHE A 146 -2.53 -1.72 -15.37
CA PHE A 146 -2.88 -0.35 -15.68
C PHE A 146 -3.26 -0.17 -17.16
N ALA A 147 -2.49 -0.76 -18.09
CA ALA A 147 -2.81 -0.79 -19.51
C ALA A 147 -4.20 -1.41 -19.78
N ASN A 148 -4.52 -2.52 -19.08
CA ASN A 148 -5.85 -3.12 -19.15
C ASN A 148 -6.96 -2.19 -18.61
N ALA A 149 -6.69 -1.47 -17.53
CA ALA A 149 -7.65 -0.50 -16.98
C ALA A 149 -7.91 0.66 -17.94
N LEU A 150 -6.88 1.17 -18.61
CA LEU A 150 -7.01 2.18 -19.68
C LEU A 150 -7.85 1.66 -20.84
N LYS A 151 -7.53 0.45 -21.36
CA LYS A 151 -8.28 -0.19 -22.45
C LYS A 151 -9.76 -0.35 -22.09
N LYS A 152 -10.09 -0.80 -20.88
CA LYS A 152 -11.48 -0.92 -20.41
C LYS A 152 -12.23 0.42 -20.36
N LYS A 153 -11.51 1.52 -20.24
CA LYS A 153 -12.08 2.89 -20.26
C LYS A 153 -12.06 3.52 -21.67
N GLY A 154 -11.67 2.74 -22.70
CA GLY A 154 -11.60 3.22 -24.08
C GLY A 154 -10.42 4.17 -24.36
N ILE A 155 -9.40 4.17 -23.48
CA ILE A 155 -8.20 4.98 -23.62
C ILE A 155 -7.13 4.15 -24.33
N SER A 156 -6.63 4.66 -25.45
CA SER A 156 -5.63 3.98 -26.28
C SER A 156 -4.23 4.10 -25.66
N CYS A 157 -3.46 3.00 -25.65
CA CYS A 157 -2.12 3.03 -25.09
C CYS A 157 -1.15 2.08 -25.80
N VAL A 158 0.14 2.31 -25.56
CA VAL A 158 1.26 1.45 -25.95
C VAL A 158 2.15 1.19 -24.74
N MET A 159 2.78 0.02 -24.68
CA MET A 159 3.73 -0.30 -23.62
C MET A 159 5.16 -0.37 -24.20
N GLY A 160 6.16 0.10 -23.44
CA GLY A 160 7.58 0.04 -23.77
C GLY A 160 8.32 -0.87 -22.80
N ALA A 161 9.02 -1.89 -23.33
CA ALA A 161 9.81 -2.85 -22.56
C ALA A 161 11.25 -2.34 -22.39
N ALA A 162 11.47 -1.37 -21.49
CA ALA A 162 12.78 -0.77 -21.26
C ALA A 162 13.64 -1.49 -20.20
N ASP A 163 13.23 -2.66 -19.69
CA ASP A 163 14.08 -3.60 -18.93
C ASP A 163 14.85 -4.52 -19.91
N THR A 164 15.67 -3.91 -20.74
CA THR A 164 16.33 -4.56 -21.91
C THR A 164 17.36 -5.63 -21.52
N PHE A 165 17.87 -5.60 -20.31
CA PHE A 165 18.84 -6.57 -19.79
C PHE A 165 18.22 -7.80 -19.14
N ARG A 166 16.88 -7.90 -19.15
CA ARG A 166 16.14 -9.07 -18.64
C ARG A 166 15.19 -9.58 -19.72
N ALA A 167 15.72 -10.54 -20.53
CA ALA A 167 14.93 -11.15 -21.62
C ALA A 167 13.56 -11.66 -21.14
N ALA A 168 13.50 -12.30 -19.96
CA ALA A 168 12.25 -12.78 -19.39
C ALA A 168 11.25 -11.65 -19.06
N ALA A 169 11.70 -10.45 -18.66
CA ALA A 169 10.83 -9.32 -18.40
C ALA A 169 10.24 -8.75 -19.69
N VAL A 170 11.07 -8.64 -20.74
CA VAL A 170 10.63 -8.23 -22.08
C VAL A 170 9.58 -9.19 -22.63
N GLU A 171 9.86 -10.50 -22.57
CA GLU A 171 8.91 -11.54 -23.03
C GLU A 171 7.62 -11.56 -22.20
N GLN A 172 7.72 -11.36 -20.89
CA GLN A 172 6.55 -11.25 -20.03
C GLN A 172 5.67 -10.06 -20.44
N LEU A 173 6.26 -8.90 -20.70
CA LEU A 173 5.50 -7.72 -21.12
C LEU A 173 4.87 -7.92 -22.50
N LYS A 174 5.60 -8.54 -23.46
CA LYS A 174 5.06 -8.92 -24.77
C LYS A 174 3.83 -9.82 -24.65
N LYS A 175 3.92 -10.87 -23.81
CA LYS A 175 2.80 -11.78 -23.57
C LYS A 175 1.59 -11.06 -22.96
N HIS A 176 1.82 -10.10 -22.06
CA HIS A 176 0.74 -9.24 -21.56
C HIS A 176 0.14 -8.39 -22.69
N GLY A 177 0.98 -7.81 -23.54
CA GLY A 177 0.53 -7.05 -24.71
C GLY A 177 -0.35 -7.85 -25.66
N GLU A 178 0.08 -9.07 -26.00
CA GLU A 178 -0.69 -10.01 -26.83
C GLU A 178 -2.04 -10.34 -26.21
N ASN A 179 -2.06 -10.72 -24.93
CA ASN A 179 -3.29 -11.04 -24.20
C ASN A 179 -4.27 -9.85 -24.10
N LEU A 180 -3.75 -8.65 -24.05
CA LEU A 180 -4.53 -7.42 -23.95
C LEU A 180 -4.81 -6.79 -25.32
N ASP A 181 -4.24 -7.33 -26.41
CA ASP A 181 -4.25 -6.69 -27.71
C ASP A 181 -3.80 -5.21 -27.62
N ILE A 182 -2.63 -5.00 -26.98
CA ILE A 182 -1.96 -3.72 -26.82
C ILE A 182 -0.54 -3.86 -27.36
N LYS A 183 -0.14 -2.92 -28.22
CA LYS A 183 1.21 -2.94 -28.80
C LYS A 183 2.29 -2.77 -27.74
N VAL A 184 3.34 -3.61 -27.80
CA VAL A 184 4.56 -3.49 -27.01
C VAL A 184 5.72 -3.10 -27.94
N ILE A 185 6.44 -2.05 -27.55
CA ILE A 185 7.68 -1.64 -28.17
C ILE A 185 8.83 -2.25 -27.39
N SER A 186 9.71 -2.98 -28.09
CA SER A 186 10.90 -3.62 -27.52
C SER A 186 12.01 -3.58 -28.56
N GLN A 187 13.24 -3.63 -28.10
CA GLN A 187 14.44 -3.80 -28.94
C GLN A 187 15.17 -5.08 -28.52
N ASP A 188 16.32 -5.35 -29.13
CA ASP A 188 17.14 -6.50 -28.85
C ASP A 188 17.67 -6.48 -27.40
N TYR A 189 18.04 -7.66 -26.89
CA TYR A 189 18.63 -7.81 -25.57
C TYR A 189 19.86 -6.91 -25.41
N GLY A 190 19.91 -6.16 -24.30
CA GLY A 190 21.00 -5.25 -23.97
C GLY A 190 20.99 -3.92 -24.72
N SER A 191 19.95 -3.64 -25.52
CA SER A 191 19.75 -2.32 -26.14
C SER A 191 19.62 -1.23 -25.07
N ASP A 192 19.84 0.03 -25.48
CA ASP A 192 19.70 1.18 -24.61
C ASP A 192 18.23 1.36 -24.14
N PRO A 193 17.93 1.27 -22.83
CA PRO A 193 16.59 1.51 -22.32
C PRO A 193 15.98 2.85 -22.73
N ALA A 194 16.82 3.88 -22.86
CA ALA A 194 16.36 5.21 -23.30
C ALA A 194 15.91 5.22 -24.78
N ALA A 195 16.51 4.39 -25.63
CA ALA A 195 16.07 4.23 -27.01
C ALA A 195 14.68 3.57 -27.07
N VAL A 196 14.45 2.51 -26.27
CA VAL A 196 13.12 1.87 -26.18
C VAL A 196 12.07 2.87 -25.69
N ALA A 197 12.40 3.67 -24.68
CA ALA A 197 11.50 4.69 -24.16
C ALA A 197 11.16 5.75 -25.21
N PHE A 198 12.17 6.23 -25.93
CA PHE A 198 11.99 7.17 -27.03
C PHE A 198 11.10 6.60 -28.13
N ASP A 199 11.38 5.37 -28.61
CA ASP A 199 10.59 4.71 -29.65
C ASP A 199 9.15 4.49 -29.22
N THR A 200 8.91 4.20 -27.92
CA THR A 200 7.57 4.05 -27.35
C THR A 200 6.78 5.34 -27.44
N VAL A 201 7.39 6.45 -27.04
CA VAL A 201 6.76 7.79 -27.14
C VAL A 201 6.51 8.16 -28.58
N LYS A 202 7.51 7.96 -29.47
CA LYS A 202 7.37 8.26 -30.91
C LYS A 202 6.29 7.41 -31.58
N TYR A 203 6.16 6.15 -31.18
CA TYR A 203 5.09 5.29 -31.67
C TYR A 203 3.71 5.82 -31.23
N ALA A 204 3.58 6.24 -29.98
CA ALA A 204 2.34 6.80 -29.44
C ALA A 204 1.96 8.10 -30.16
N GLU A 205 2.91 9.03 -30.34
CA GLU A 205 2.71 10.29 -31.10
C GLU A 205 2.23 10.01 -32.53
N LYS A 206 2.96 9.15 -33.26
CA LYS A 206 2.67 8.82 -34.67
C LYS A 206 1.28 8.21 -34.83
N ASN A 207 0.86 7.37 -33.90
CA ASN A 207 -0.43 6.68 -33.94
C ASN A 207 -1.54 7.43 -33.18
N LYS A 208 -1.27 8.61 -32.65
CA LYS A 208 -2.21 9.47 -31.90
C LYS A 208 -2.85 8.73 -30.72
N LEU A 209 -2.03 7.93 -30.00
CA LEU A 209 -2.47 7.23 -28.80
C LEU A 209 -2.55 8.18 -27.61
N ASP A 210 -3.44 7.88 -26.68
CA ASP A 210 -3.65 8.69 -25.47
C ASP A 210 -2.52 8.54 -24.46
N CYS A 211 -1.90 7.35 -24.38
CA CYS A 211 -0.93 7.05 -23.33
C CYS A 211 0.25 6.20 -23.84
N ALA A 212 1.44 6.50 -23.32
CA ALA A 212 2.64 5.67 -23.45
C ALA A 212 3.11 5.23 -22.06
N ILE A 213 3.23 3.92 -21.83
CA ILE A 213 3.62 3.35 -20.54
C ILE A 213 4.97 2.67 -20.69
N ILE A 214 5.96 3.06 -19.89
CA ILE A 214 7.34 2.57 -19.98
C ILE A 214 7.67 1.77 -18.74
N ASP A 215 7.98 0.47 -18.92
CA ASP A 215 8.44 -0.44 -17.88
C ASP A 215 9.97 -0.46 -17.83
N THR A 216 10.58 -0.12 -16.70
CA THR A 216 12.04 -0.04 -16.57
C THR A 216 12.64 -1.14 -15.70
N ALA A 217 13.95 -1.31 -15.79
CA ALA A 217 14.71 -2.20 -14.93
C ALA A 217 14.61 -1.77 -13.44
N GLY A 218 14.67 -2.78 -12.55
CA GLY A 218 14.62 -2.57 -11.09
C GLY A 218 15.94 -2.88 -10.38
N ARG A 219 17.08 -2.78 -11.09
CA ARG A 219 18.37 -3.22 -10.55
C ARG A 219 18.91 -2.28 -9.49
N MET A 220 19.21 -2.83 -8.30
CA MET A 220 19.79 -2.09 -7.17
C MET A 220 21.33 -2.15 -7.11
N HIS A 221 22.02 -2.82 -8.07
CA HIS A 221 23.42 -3.19 -7.90
C HIS A 221 24.45 -2.06 -7.95
N THR A 222 24.09 -0.86 -8.40
CA THR A 222 24.83 0.37 -8.14
C THR A 222 23.88 1.55 -8.29
N ALA A 223 23.50 2.16 -7.19
CA ALA A 223 22.55 3.29 -7.16
C ALA A 223 22.92 4.41 -8.15
N LYS A 224 24.22 4.71 -8.32
CA LYS A 224 24.70 5.75 -9.24
C LYS A 224 24.44 5.44 -10.73
N ASN A 225 24.56 4.18 -11.16
CA ASN A 225 24.36 3.83 -12.56
C ASN A 225 22.87 3.76 -12.91
N LEU A 226 22.04 3.28 -11.96
CA LEU A 226 20.59 3.26 -12.13
C LEU A 226 20.03 4.70 -12.23
N LEU A 227 20.49 5.59 -11.37
CA LEU A 227 20.06 7.00 -11.41
C LEU A 227 20.41 7.65 -12.76
N LYS A 228 21.63 7.46 -13.26
CA LYS A 228 22.03 7.97 -14.60
C LYS A 228 21.18 7.38 -15.72
N GLU A 229 20.86 6.09 -15.65
CA GLU A 229 19.99 5.44 -16.64
C GLU A 229 18.57 6.05 -16.58
N MET A 230 18.03 6.21 -15.37
CA MET A 230 16.72 6.82 -15.18
C MET A 230 16.68 8.28 -15.62
N GLU A 231 17.73 9.06 -15.34
CA GLU A 231 17.89 10.43 -15.82
C GLU A 231 17.90 10.48 -17.35
N LYS A 232 18.61 9.56 -18.00
CA LYS A 232 18.66 9.45 -19.45
C LYS A 232 17.28 9.12 -20.04
N ILE A 233 16.59 8.10 -19.48
CA ILE A 233 15.23 7.74 -19.89
C ILE A 233 14.30 8.96 -19.71
N LYS A 234 14.35 9.62 -18.54
CA LYS A 234 13.53 10.78 -18.23
C LYS A 234 13.79 11.94 -19.21
N SER A 235 15.05 12.17 -19.61
CA SER A 235 15.41 13.26 -20.52
C SER A 235 14.83 13.06 -21.92
N VAL A 236 14.75 11.82 -22.42
CA VAL A 236 14.27 11.52 -23.77
C VAL A 236 12.76 11.26 -23.84
N ALA A 237 12.21 10.59 -22.83
CA ALA A 237 10.78 10.27 -22.78
C ALA A 237 9.92 11.40 -22.24
N LYS A 238 10.49 12.32 -21.46
CA LYS A 238 9.82 13.47 -20.82
C LYS A 238 8.50 13.05 -20.16
N PRO A 239 8.53 12.12 -19.21
CA PRO A 239 7.31 11.57 -18.64
C PRO A 239 6.46 12.65 -17.97
N SER A 240 5.16 12.59 -18.19
CA SER A 240 4.15 13.39 -17.48
C SER A 240 4.12 13.01 -15.99
N ILE A 241 4.33 11.72 -15.71
CA ILE A 241 4.43 11.19 -14.35
C ILE A 241 5.44 10.05 -14.27
N THR A 242 6.13 9.94 -13.13
CA THR A 242 6.97 8.80 -12.78
C THR A 242 6.34 8.09 -11.58
N ILE A 243 6.06 6.78 -11.73
CA ILE A 243 5.44 5.95 -10.70
C ILE A 243 6.49 5.01 -10.12
N PHE A 244 6.71 5.12 -8.82
CA PHE A 244 7.54 4.18 -8.07
C PHE A 244 6.67 3.03 -7.57
N THR A 245 7.09 1.79 -7.89
CA THR A 245 6.49 0.56 -7.35
C THR A 245 7.39 0.04 -6.23
N GLY A 246 6.90 0.05 -5.01
CA GLY A 246 7.57 -0.48 -3.83
C GLY A 246 6.87 -1.72 -3.29
N GLU A 247 7.55 -2.49 -2.45
CA GLU A 247 6.96 -3.53 -1.62
C GLU A 247 6.65 -2.94 -0.25
N SER A 248 5.48 -3.27 0.27
CA SER A 248 5.14 -3.04 1.67
C SER A 248 5.69 -4.24 2.45
N ILE A 249 6.82 -4.05 3.10
CA ILE A 249 7.49 -5.09 3.90
C ILE A 249 7.05 -4.90 5.36
#